data_eefca8fa1f4a41399bbd2ce650c37930
#
_entry.id   eefca8fa1f4a41399bbd2ce650c37930
#
_cell.length_a   1.000
_cell.length_b   1.000
_cell.length_c   1.000
_cell.angle_alpha   90.00
_cell.angle_beta   90.00
_cell.angle_gamma   90.00
#
_symmetry.space_group_name_H-M   'P 1'
#
loop_
_entity.id
_entity.type
_entity.pdbx_description
1 polymer ?
#
loop_
_entity_poly.entity_id
_entity_poly.type
_entity_poly.pdbx_seq_one_letter_code
_entity_poly.pdbx_strand_id
1 'polypeptide(L)'
;MGLIGELLLLKNILFEKYGIEKAIDGWSGQDCTRKDFSYEDKWYEAKAISFNKDTVSISSLEQLDSNIPGELVVVLLEKMSPSYTGITLNQLIWDVCESIKAQDAKELFLSKIESSGYVYNMAYDSFMFALKNIRRFNVDDLFPRLIPSNVPSGIVSAKYEISLIAIKNKEII
;
A
#
# COMPACT_ATOMS: atom_id res chain seq x y z
N MET A 1 -10.42 -1.89 0.27
CA MET A 1 -9.51 -1.28 -0.74
C MET A 1 -8.05 -1.27 -0.27
N GLY A 2 -7.76 -1.12 1.03
CA GLY A 2 -6.38 -1.07 1.53
C GLY A 2 -5.55 -2.27 1.08
N LEU A 3 -5.93 -3.48 1.47
CA LEU A 3 -5.22 -4.71 1.09
C LEU A 3 -5.05 -4.89 -0.44
N ILE A 4 -6.04 -4.48 -1.26
CA ILE A 4 -5.88 -4.50 -2.73
C ILE A 4 -4.73 -3.59 -3.17
N GLY A 5 -4.61 -2.40 -2.57
CA GLY A 5 -3.53 -1.46 -2.87
C GLY A 5 -2.15 -2.03 -2.52
N GLU A 6 -2.02 -2.61 -1.33
CA GLU A 6 -0.79 -3.27 -0.88
C GLU A 6 -0.40 -4.43 -1.81
N LEU A 7 -1.35 -5.31 -2.15
CA LEU A 7 -1.10 -6.44 -3.04
C LEU A 7 -0.74 -6.01 -4.47
N LEU A 8 -1.33 -4.92 -4.97
CA LEU A 8 -0.97 -4.37 -6.27
C LEU A 8 0.42 -3.73 -6.26
N LEU A 9 0.80 -3.05 -5.18
CA LEU A 9 2.17 -2.56 -4.99
C LEU A 9 3.16 -3.73 -4.93
N LEU A 10 2.87 -4.74 -4.12
CA LEU A 10 3.68 -5.94 -3.98
C LEU A 10 3.94 -6.62 -5.34
N LYS A 11 2.85 -6.94 -6.07
CA LYS A 11 2.89 -7.68 -7.33
C LYS A 11 3.55 -6.90 -8.47
N ASN A 12 3.21 -5.60 -8.62
CA ASN A 12 3.59 -4.85 -9.82
C ASN A 12 4.91 -4.09 -9.68
N ILE A 13 5.41 -3.89 -8.46
CA ILE A 13 6.60 -3.07 -8.22
C ILE A 13 7.62 -3.82 -7.36
N LEU A 14 7.21 -4.32 -6.19
CA LEU A 14 8.18 -4.81 -5.22
C LEU A 14 8.74 -6.19 -5.62
N PHE A 15 7.97 -7.03 -6.29
CA PHE A 15 8.45 -8.31 -6.82
C PHE A 15 9.56 -8.12 -7.86
N GLU A 16 9.42 -7.14 -8.75
CA GLU A 16 10.46 -6.81 -9.72
C GLU A 16 11.69 -6.21 -9.04
N LYS A 17 11.47 -5.32 -8.07
CA LYS A 17 12.54 -4.56 -7.43
C LYS A 17 13.40 -5.38 -6.47
N TYR A 18 12.79 -6.23 -5.65
CA TYR A 18 13.46 -6.94 -4.56
C TYR A 18 13.53 -8.46 -4.76
N GLY A 19 12.80 -8.99 -5.74
CA GLY A 19 12.49 -10.42 -5.85
C GLY A 19 11.34 -10.82 -4.92
N ILE A 20 10.67 -11.93 -5.24
CA ILE A 20 9.41 -12.34 -4.59
C ILE A 20 9.60 -12.56 -3.10
N GLU A 21 10.60 -13.33 -2.70
CA GLU A 21 10.84 -13.71 -1.30
C GLU A 21 11.12 -12.48 -0.42
N LYS A 22 12.07 -11.64 -0.84
CA LYS A 22 12.43 -10.43 -0.10
C LYS A 22 11.30 -9.41 -0.08
N ALA A 23 10.51 -9.33 -1.15
CA ALA A 23 9.36 -8.44 -1.21
C ALA A 23 8.26 -8.85 -0.21
N ILE A 24 8.01 -10.17 -0.07
CA ILE A 24 7.07 -10.70 0.90
C ILE A 24 7.59 -10.52 2.32
N ASP A 25 8.89 -10.76 2.55
CA ASP A 25 9.51 -10.59 3.87
C ASP A 25 9.33 -9.15 4.37
N GLY A 26 9.59 -8.15 3.53
CA GLY A 26 9.44 -6.74 3.85
C GLY A 26 8.00 -6.25 4.00
N TRP A 27 6.98 -7.03 3.62
CA TRP A 27 5.59 -6.67 3.83
C TRP A 27 5.21 -6.84 5.30
N SER A 28 4.88 -5.76 5.97
CA SER A 28 4.66 -5.75 7.43
C SER A 28 3.31 -6.36 7.83
N GLY A 29 2.33 -6.38 6.93
CA GLY A 29 0.97 -6.79 7.29
C GLY A 29 0.43 -5.95 8.45
N GLN A 30 -0.11 -6.60 9.48
CA GLN A 30 -0.52 -5.93 10.72
C GLN A 30 0.53 -5.99 11.83
N ASP A 31 1.71 -6.51 11.56
CA ASP A 31 2.80 -6.46 12.53
C ASP A 31 3.11 -5.00 12.85
N CYS A 32 3.29 -4.70 14.13
CA CYS A 32 3.38 -3.37 14.77
C CYS A 32 4.28 -2.32 14.11
N THR A 33 4.69 -2.50 12.88
CA THR A 33 5.37 -1.50 12.08
C THR A 33 4.34 -0.55 11.49
N ARG A 34 4.64 0.73 11.53
CA ARG A 34 3.76 1.82 11.08
C ARG A 34 3.80 2.02 9.57
N LYS A 35 4.40 1.08 8.82
CA LYS A 35 4.58 1.09 7.37
C LYS A 35 4.04 -0.20 6.76
N ASP A 36 3.47 -0.12 5.58
CA ASP A 36 2.97 -1.32 4.89
C ASP A 36 4.12 -2.23 4.42
N PHE A 37 5.24 -1.62 3.98
CA PHE A 37 6.45 -2.34 3.59
C PHE A 37 7.69 -1.65 4.16
N SER A 38 8.61 -2.44 4.69
CA SER A 38 9.86 -1.94 5.27
C SER A 38 11.04 -2.84 4.87
N TYR A 39 12.11 -2.20 4.36
CA TYR A 39 13.39 -2.82 4.00
C TYR A 39 14.50 -2.06 4.71
N GLU A 40 15.74 -2.56 4.63
CA GLU A 40 16.89 -1.94 5.29
C GLU A 40 17.13 -0.48 4.86
N ASP A 41 16.90 -0.20 3.58
CA ASP A 41 17.22 1.07 2.94
C ASP A 41 15.99 1.92 2.58
N LYS A 42 14.79 1.36 2.64
CA LYS A 42 13.59 2.04 2.16
C LYS A 42 12.30 1.45 2.71
N TRP A 43 11.29 2.31 2.89
CA TRP A 43 9.93 1.92 3.25
C TRP A 43 8.91 2.39 2.22
N TYR A 44 7.73 1.77 2.25
CA TYR A 44 6.60 2.13 1.39
C TYR A 44 5.30 2.15 2.20
N GLU A 45 4.50 3.17 1.92
CA GLU A 45 3.12 3.29 2.41
C GLU A 45 2.18 3.25 1.22
N ALA A 46 1.28 2.29 1.16
CA ALA A 46 0.32 2.11 0.07
C ALA A 46 -1.03 2.73 0.41
N LYS A 47 -1.56 3.53 -0.49
CA LYS A 47 -2.90 4.11 -0.36
C LYS A 47 -3.71 3.82 -1.61
N ALA A 48 -4.78 3.03 -1.48
CA ALA A 48 -5.72 2.80 -2.57
C ALA A 48 -6.87 3.81 -2.49
N ILE A 49 -7.04 4.58 -3.55
CA ILE A 49 -8.10 5.58 -3.67
C ILE A 49 -8.88 5.43 -4.99
N SER A 50 -10.07 6.01 -5.06
CA SER A 50 -10.80 6.10 -6.32
C SER A 50 -10.04 6.99 -7.31
N PHE A 51 -10.00 6.58 -8.59
CA PHE A 51 -9.19 7.23 -9.61
C PHE A 51 -9.57 8.70 -9.89
N ASN A 52 -10.77 9.12 -9.50
CA ASN A 52 -11.25 10.49 -9.62
C ASN A 52 -10.96 11.37 -8.39
N LYS A 53 -10.28 10.82 -7.37
CA LYS A 53 -9.83 11.60 -6.22
C LYS A 53 -8.43 12.14 -6.45
N ASP A 54 -8.20 13.35 -5.97
CA ASP A 54 -6.93 14.07 -6.01
C ASP A 54 -6.31 14.27 -4.62
N THR A 55 -6.88 13.63 -3.60
CA THR A 55 -6.36 13.64 -2.22
C THR A 55 -6.16 12.22 -1.69
N VAL A 56 -5.20 12.08 -0.79
CA VAL A 56 -4.90 10.85 -0.06
C VAL A 56 -4.92 11.10 1.44
N SER A 57 -5.60 10.23 2.19
CA SER A 57 -5.73 10.34 3.65
C SER A 57 -4.57 9.65 4.36
N ILE A 58 -3.94 10.38 5.28
CA ILE A 58 -2.93 9.89 6.21
C ILE A 58 -3.58 9.78 7.60
N SER A 59 -3.51 8.60 8.20
CA SER A 59 -4.33 8.26 9.37
C SER A 59 -3.62 8.52 10.71
N SER A 60 -2.30 8.75 10.70
CA SER A 60 -1.55 9.06 11.91
C SER A 60 -0.27 9.85 11.60
N LEU A 61 0.33 10.45 12.62
CA LEU A 61 1.59 11.18 12.51
C LEU A 61 2.76 10.27 12.11
N GLU A 62 2.67 8.99 12.44
CA GLU A 62 3.76 8.05 12.26
C GLU A 62 3.80 7.41 10.87
N GLN A 63 2.68 7.45 10.12
CA GLN A 63 2.62 6.78 8.80
C GLN A 63 3.68 7.26 7.81
N LEU A 64 4.05 8.54 7.88
CA LEU A 64 5.09 9.12 7.03
C LEU A 64 6.34 9.54 7.80
N ASP A 65 6.44 9.19 9.11
CA ASP A 65 7.61 9.46 9.94
C ASP A 65 8.64 8.33 9.81
N SER A 66 9.88 8.67 9.42
CA SER A 66 10.97 7.71 9.33
C SER A 66 12.31 8.42 9.17
N ASN A 67 13.38 7.79 9.66
CA ASN A 67 14.76 8.23 9.51
C ASN A 67 15.41 7.74 8.21
N ILE A 68 14.75 6.83 7.49
CA ILE A 68 15.22 6.35 6.19
C ILE A 68 14.27 6.83 5.07
N PRO A 69 14.75 6.92 3.83
CA PRO A 69 13.92 7.33 2.69
C PRO A 69 12.72 6.42 2.50
N GLY A 70 11.63 6.98 2.00
CA GLY A 70 10.43 6.20 1.73
C GLY A 70 9.63 6.68 0.54
N GLU A 71 8.60 5.94 0.22
CA GLU A 71 7.66 6.28 -0.83
C GLU A 71 6.21 6.18 -0.35
N LEU A 72 5.44 7.22 -0.66
CA LEU A 72 3.98 7.13 -0.65
C LEU A 72 3.54 6.60 -2.02
N VAL A 73 2.91 5.44 -2.04
CA VAL A 73 2.43 4.80 -3.27
C VAL A 73 0.92 4.88 -3.33
N VAL A 74 0.40 5.60 -4.32
CA VAL A 74 -1.03 5.83 -4.50
C VAL A 74 -1.55 4.98 -5.65
N VAL A 75 -2.38 3.99 -5.32
CA VAL A 75 -3.01 3.07 -6.26
C VAL A 75 -4.39 3.62 -6.62
N LEU A 76 -4.55 4.01 -7.88
CA LEU A 76 -5.78 4.60 -8.42
C LEU A 76 -6.68 3.50 -8.97
N LEU A 77 -7.81 3.27 -8.31
CA LEU A 77 -8.76 2.22 -8.64
C LEU A 77 -10.10 2.81 -9.09
N GLU A 78 -10.66 2.26 -10.15
CA GLU A 78 -12.06 2.50 -10.51
C GLU A 78 -12.92 1.31 -10.09
N LYS A 79 -14.00 1.58 -9.33
CA LYS A 79 -14.98 0.55 -9.01
C LYS A 79 -15.82 0.25 -10.25
N MET A 80 -15.85 -1.01 -10.64
CA MET A 80 -16.53 -1.50 -11.82
C MET A 80 -17.86 -2.18 -11.48
N SER A 81 -18.72 -2.31 -12.49
CA SER A 81 -19.93 -3.15 -12.39
C SER A 81 -19.52 -4.63 -12.25
N PRO A 82 -20.30 -5.46 -11.50
CA PRO A 82 -20.05 -6.91 -11.39
C PRO A 82 -20.06 -7.66 -12.73
N SER A 83 -20.66 -7.09 -13.77
CA SER A 83 -20.63 -7.68 -15.12
C SER A 83 -19.33 -7.40 -15.89
N TYR A 84 -18.43 -6.62 -15.32
CA TYR A 84 -17.14 -6.29 -15.92
C TYR A 84 -16.06 -7.27 -15.48
N THR A 85 -15.09 -7.56 -16.35
CA THR A 85 -13.92 -8.36 -15.97
C THR A 85 -12.89 -7.44 -15.32
N GLY A 86 -12.64 -7.62 -14.04
CA GLY A 86 -11.75 -6.75 -13.26
C GLY A 86 -11.03 -7.49 -12.13
N ILE A 87 -10.35 -6.73 -11.30
CA ILE A 87 -9.63 -7.23 -10.13
C ILE A 87 -10.60 -7.40 -8.98
N THR A 88 -10.69 -8.60 -8.40
CA THR A 88 -11.33 -8.85 -7.11
C THR A 88 -10.26 -9.16 -6.06
N LEU A 89 -10.60 -9.00 -4.78
CA LEU A 89 -9.64 -9.30 -3.72
C LEU A 89 -9.26 -10.78 -3.70
N ASN A 90 -10.25 -11.69 -3.82
CA ASN A 90 -9.98 -13.13 -3.82
C ASN A 90 -9.07 -13.54 -4.97
N GLN A 91 -9.36 -13.07 -6.20
CA GLN A 91 -8.54 -13.39 -7.37
C GLN A 91 -7.13 -12.80 -7.26
N LEU A 92 -6.99 -11.58 -6.74
CA LEU A 92 -5.68 -10.96 -6.57
C LEU A 92 -4.80 -11.72 -5.58
N ILE A 93 -5.37 -12.15 -4.44
CA ILE A 93 -4.66 -12.99 -3.47
C ILE A 93 -4.22 -14.30 -4.12
N TRP A 94 -5.12 -14.94 -4.86
CA TRP A 94 -4.81 -16.17 -5.58
C TRP A 94 -3.67 -15.96 -6.58
N ASP A 95 -3.76 -14.95 -7.42
CA ASP A 95 -2.74 -14.63 -8.43
C ASP A 95 -1.36 -14.39 -7.82
N VAL A 96 -1.30 -13.65 -6.71
CA VAL A 96 -0.04 -13.42 -5.98
C VAL A 96 0.49 -14.75 -5.44
N CYS A 97 -0.37 -15.54 -4.79
CA CYS A 97 -0.02 -16.83 -4.22
C CYS A 97 0.56 -17.80 -5.27
N GLU A 98 -0.05 -17.87 -6.47
CA GLU A 98 0.41 -18.72 -7.57
C GLU A 98 1.74 -18.24 -8.19
N SER A 99 2.07 -16.97 -8.06
CA SER A 99 3.36 -16.45 -8.53
C SER A 99 4.54 -16.85 -7.63
N ILE A 100 4.26 -17.27 -6.39
CA ILE A 100 5.26 -17.63 -5.39
C ILE A 100 5.62 -19.11 -5.56
N LYS A 101 6.88 -19.40 -5.90
CA LYS A 101 7.36 -20.77 -6.14
C LYS A 101 7.96 -21.42 -4.89
N ALA A 102 8.63 -20.62 -4.04
CA ALA A 102 9.24 -21.10 -2.80
C ALA A 102 8.17 -21.36 -1.74
N GLN A 103 8.16 -22.56 -1.17
CA GLN A 103 7.13 -22.99 -0.22
C GLN A 103 7.12 -22.09 1.04
N ASP A 104 8.30 -21.82 1.59
CA ASP A 104 8.44 -20.99 2.80
C ASP A 104 7.89 -19.56 2.57
N ALA A 105 8.16 -18.97 1.40
CA ALA A 105 7.63 -17.66 1.05
C ALA A 105 6.11 -17.68 0.84
N LYS A 106 5.57 -18.78 0.31
CA LYS A 106 4.13 -18.98 0.15
C LYS A 106 3.43 -19.07 1.51
N GLU A 107 3.99 -19.81 2.44
CA GLU A 107 3.48 -19.94 3.81
C GLU A 107 3.53 -18.58 4.54
N LEU A 108 4.64 -17.85 4.41
CA LEU A 108 4.77 -16.51 4.98
C LEU A 108 3.73 -15.55 4.37
N PHE A 109 3.54 -15.56 3.05
CA PHE A 109 2.52 -14.74 2.39
C PHE A 109 1.13 -15.04 2.93
N LEU A 110 0.74 -16.31 3.01
CA LEU A 110 -0.57 -16.71 3.52
C LEU A 110 -0.77 -16.32 4.99
N SER A 111 0.24 -16.47 5.83
CA SER A 111 0.22 -16.01 7.22
C SER A 111 -0.01 -14.49 7.33
N LYS A 112 0.66 -13.69 6.48
CA LYS A 112 0.47 -12.24 6.44
C LYS A 112 -0.92 -11.83 5.93
N ILE A 113 -1.46 -12.55 4.95
CA ILE A 113 -2.86 -12.38 4.49
C ILE A 113 -3.84 -12.63 5.63
N GLU A 114 -3.67 -13.72 6.39
CA GLU A 114 -4.50 -14.04 7.53
C GLU A 114 -4.38 -12.96 8.63
N SER A 115 -3.16 -12.54 8.95
CA SER A 115 -2.88 -11.48 9.93
C SER A 115 -3.46 -10.12 9.51
N SER A 116 -3.65 -9.86 8.21
CA SER A 116 -4.34 -8.66 7.71
C SER A 116 -5.85 -8.67 7.96
N GLY A 117 -6.38 -9.73 8.59
CA GLY A 117 -7.80 -9.91 8.87
C GLY A 117 -8.61 -10.39 7.67
N TYR A 118 -7.94 -10.82 6.60
CA TYR A 118 -8.63 -11.43 5.47
C TYR A 118 -9.16 -12.82 5.84
N VAL A 119 -10.45 -13.02 5.59
CA VAL A 119 -11.11 -14.32 5.60
C VAL A 119 -11.79 -14.48 4.25
N TYR A 120 -11.58 -15.61 3.59
CA TYR A 120 -12.23 -15.85 2.30
C TYR A 120 -13.74 -15.67 2.39
N ASN A 121 -14.28 -14.85 1.49
CA ASN A 121 -15.72 -14.62 1.39
C ASN A 121 -16.07 -14.37 -0.08
N MET A 122 -17.03 -15.12 -0.61
CA MET A 122 -17.52 -14.95 -1.97
C MET A 122 -18.08 -13.54 -2.25
N ALA A 123 -18.51 -12.82 -1.21
CA ALA A 123 -18.97 -11.44 -1.37
C ALA A 123 -17.87 -10.50 -1.91
N TYR A 124 -16.59 -10.81 -1.70
CA TYR A 124 -15.50 -10.01 -2.26
C TYR A 124 -15.43 -10.08 -3.79
N ASP A 125 -15.96 -11.13 -4.41
CA ASP A 125 -15.99 -11.27 -5.86
C ASP A 125 -17.04 -10.35 -6.52
N SER A 126 -17.96 -9.78 -5.70
CA SER A 126 -18.91 -8.76 -6.16
C SER A 126 -18.29 -7.35 -6.25
N PHE A 127 -17.11 -7.15 -5.66
CA PHE A 127 -16.40 -5.87 -5.69
C PHE A 127 -15.27 -5.92 -6.71
N MET A 128 -15.58 -5.48 -7.92
CA MET A 128 -14.62 -5.43 -9.02
C MET A 128 -13.98 -4.05 -9.16
N PHE A 129 -12.70 -4.06 -9.46
CA PHE A 129 -11.91 -2.85 -9.66
C PHE A 129 -11.10 -2.93 -10.96
N ALA A 130 -10.92 -1.79 -11.62
CA ALA A 130 -9.92 -1.61 -12.66
C ALA A 130 -8.76 -0.78 -12.08
N LEU A 131 -7.53 -1.27 -12.25
CA LEU A 131 -6.34 -0.51 -11.94
C LEU A 131 -6.15 0.56 -13.02
N LYS A 132 -6.17 1.83 -12.63
CA LYS A 132 -5.98 2.96 -13.56
C LYS A 132 -4.54 3.43 -13.59
N ASN A 133 -3.92 3.54 -12.43
CA ASN A 133 -2.51 3.95 -12.31
C ASN A 133 -1.95 3.58 -10.93
N ILE A 134 -0.63 3.49 -10.85
CA ILE A 134 0.12 3.46 -9.60
C ILE A 134 1.08 4.65 -9.63
N ARG A 135 0.87 5.63 -8.75
CA ARG A 135 1.69 6.83 -8.64
C ARG A 135 2.58 6.70 -7.40
N ARG A 136 3.84 7.04 -7.56
CA ARG A 136 4.84 6.92 -6.50
C ARG A 136 5.40 8.30 -6.19
N PHE A 137 5.50 8.63 -4.90
CA PHE A 137 6.00 9.92 -4.45
C PHE A 137 7.12 9.73 -3.45
N ASN A 138 8.25 10.38 -3.68
CA ASN A 138 9.38 10.35 -2.76
C ASN A 138 9.04 11.13 -1.49
N VAL A 139 9.15 10.48 -0.34
CA VAL A 139 8.92 11.07 0.99
C VAL A 139 10.28 11.42 1.59
N ASP A 140 10.68 12.66 1.38
CA ASP A 140 11.91 13.26 1.93
C ASP A 140 11.56 14.33 2.98
N ASP A 141 12.56 15.06 3.48
CA ASP A 141 12.38 16.10 4.49
C ASP A 141 11.53 17.29 4.02
N LEU A 142 11.42 17.49 2.71
CA LEU A 142 10.59 18.54 2.09
C LEU A 142 9.20 18.03 1.68
N PHE A 143 8.88 16.77 1.98
CA PHE A 143 7.56 16.25 1.73
C PHE A 143 6.54 16.82 2.72
N PRO A 144 5.34 17.27 2.29
CA PRO A 144 4.33 17.83 3.19
C PRO A 144 3.71 16.75 4.08
N ARG A 145 4.31 16.53 5.24
CA ARG A 145 3.86 15.53 6.22
C ARG A 145 3.76 16.13 7.61
N LEU A 146 2.78 15.68 8.39
CA LEU A 146 2.74 15.90 9.83
C LEU A 146 3.38 14.69 10.52
N ILE A 147 4.41 14.95 11.30
CA ILE A 147 5.15 13.95 12.08
C ILE A 147 5.30 14.42 13.51
N PRO A 148 5.55 13.55 14.50
CA PRO A 148 5.64 13.95 15.90
C PRO A 148 6.59 15.12 16.18
N SER A 149 7.67 15.24 15.40
CA SER A 149 8.69 16.27 15.56
C SER A 149 8.30 17.66 15.00
N ASN A 150 7.30 17.75 14.10
CA ASN A 150 6.90 19.03 13.48
C ASN A 150 5.51 19.52 13.86
N VAL A 151 4.80 18.80 14.73
CA VAL A 151 3.53 19.28 15.30
C VAL A 151 3.75 19.92 16.66
N PRO A 152 2.90 20.89 17.09
CA PRO A 152 2.98 21.47 18.42
C PRO A 152 2.90 20.42 19.53
N SER A 153 3.66 20.64 20.61
CA SER A 153 3.59 19.80 21.81
C SER A 153 2.16 19.76 22.36
N GLY A 154 1.63 18.58 22.64
CA GLY A 154 0.24 18.39 23.05
C GLY A 154 -0.66 17.84 21.95
N ILE A 155 -0.25 17.86 20.68
CA ILE A 155 -0.92 17.10 19.63
C ILE A 155 -0.38 15.67 19.64
N VAL A 156 -1.20 14.73 20.11
CA VAL A 156 -0.83 13.32 20.27
C VAL A 156 -1.20 12.46 19.05
N SER A 157 -2.12 12.94 18.21
CA SER A 157 -2.53 12.28 16.97
C SER A 157 -3.09 13.28 15.97
N ALA A 158 -2.96 13.01 14.68
CA ALA A 158 -3.61 13.76 13.62
C ALA A 158 -3.99 12.82 12.47
N LYS A 159 -5.14 13.13 11.86
CA LYS A 159 -5.55 12.57 10.57
C LYS A 159 -5.66 13.75 9.60
N TYR A 160 -5.06 13.63 8.42
CA TYR A 160 -5.03 14.72 7.43
C TYR A 160 -5.05 14.18 6.02
N GLU A 161 -5.27 15.06 5.06
CA GLU A 161 -5.23 14.73 3.64
C GLU A 161 -4.11 15.49 2.95
N ILE A 162 -3.48 14.82 1.98
CA ILE A 162 -2.47 15.42 1.11
C ILE A 162 -3.03 15.52 -0.30
N SER A 163 -2.94 16.69 -0.93
CA SER A 163 -3.30 16.92 -2.32
C SER A 163 -2.23 16.32 -3.24
N LEU A 164 -2.63 15.41 -4.14
CA LEU A 164 -1.75 14.82 -5.14
C LEU A 164 -1.27 15.84 -6.18
N ILE A 165 -2.02 16.92 -6.36
CA ILE A 165 -1.62 18.03 -7.24
C ILE A 165 -0.47 18.79 -6.58
N ALA A 166 -0.56 19.06 -5.29
CA ALA A 166 0.46 19.81 -4.55
C ALA A 166 1.80 19.07 -4.44
N ILE A 167 1.79 17.72 -4.45
CA ILE A 167 3.02 16.90 -4.37
C ILE A 167 3.50 16.37 -5.72
N LYS A 168 2.99 16.89 -6.83
CA LYS A 168 3.37 16.42 -8.17
C LYS A 168 4.88 16.49 -8.44
N ASN A 169 5.56 17.47 -7.86
CA ASN A 169 7.01 17.62 -7.96
C ASN A 169 7.82 16.56 -7.19
N LYS A 170 7.17 15.75 -6.35
CA LYS A 170 7.75 14.61 -5.64
C LYS A 170 7.47 13.27 -6.34
N GLU A 171 6.72 13.28 -7.44
CA GLU A 171 6.37 12.07 -8.19
C GLU A 171 7.61 11.48 -8.87
N ILE A 172 7.78 10.17 -8.70
CA ILE A 172 8.85 9.38 -9.30
C ILE A 172 8.32 8.88 -10.65
N ILE A 173 9.05 9.19 -11.71
CA ILE A 173 8.72 8.80 -13.10
C ILE A 173 9.33 7.42 -13.38
#